data_6f95843cee0bc900aa083c56dd8ec821
#
_entry.id   6f95843cee0bc900aa083c56dd8ec821
#
_cell.length_a   1.000
_cell.length_b   1.000
_cell.length_c   1.000
_cell.angle_alpha   90.00
_cell.angle_beta   90.00
_cell.angle_gamma   90.00
#
_symmetry.space_group_name_H-M   'P 1'
#
loop_
_entity.id
_entity.type
_entity.pdbx_description
1 polymer ?
#
loop_
_entity_poly.entity_id
_entity_poly.type
_entity_poly.pdbx_seq_one_letter_code
_entity_poly.pdbx_strand_id
1 'polypeptide(L)'
;MKCGIAIFPSKKIQDFANAYRKRYDSHYALIPPHITLKYAFDVEEDKLEELVQQLRNVARETEPFTLRVTKFSSFYPVNNVIYLKVEKTEPLVTLHEKLHRPPFVEQTDYAFVPHITIARDLSNDEYSDVFGRFKMQSVHFEEQVDRFHLLYQLENGSWSAYETFHLGKE
;
A
#
# COMPACT_ATOMS: atom_id res chain seq x y z
N MET A 1 11.20 16.80 -0.65
CA MET A 1 9.93 16.19 -1.12
C MET A 1 9.72 14.88 -0.40
N LYS A 2 8.54 14.69 0.16
CA LYS A 2 8.20 13.43 0.82
C LYS A 2 7.54 12.50 -0.20
N CYS A 3 8.11 11.31 -0.36
CA CYS A 3 7.65 10.32 -1.33
C CYS A 3 7.26 9.01 -0.66
N GLY A 4 6.56 8.17 -1.39
CA GLY A 4 6.23 6.82 -0.98
C GLY A 4 6.04 5.95 -2.21
N ILE A 5 6.02 4.65 -2.05
CA ILE A 5 5.83 3.72 -3.17
C ILE A 5 4.67 2.79 -2.81
N ALA A 6 3.73 2.66 -3.72
CA ALA A 6 2.51 1.90 -3.48
C ALA A 6 1.96 1.25 -4.74
N ILE A 7 1.14 0.22 -4.51
CA ILE A 7 0.31 -0.39 -5.54
C ILE A 7 -1.12 0.10 -5.31
N PHE A 8 -1.78 0.59 -6.35
CA PHE A 8 -3.21 0.86 -6.30
C PHE A 8 -3.93 -0.35 -6.88
N PRO A 9 -4.82 -1.00 -6.11
CA PRO A 9 -5.60 -2.12 -6.63
C PRO A 9 -6.64 -1.62 -7.64
N SER A 10 -7.32 -2.56 -8.28
CA SER A 10 -8.35 -2.24 -9.26
C SER A 10 -9.49 -1.43 -8.65
N LYS A 11 -10.28 -0.81 -9.53
CA LYS A 11 -11.47 -0.06 -9.09
C LYS A 11 -12.41 -0.93 -8.26
N LYS A 12 -12.55 -2.20 -8.60
CA LYS A 12 -13.40 -3.14 -7.87
C LYS A 12 -12.99 -3.24 -6.40
N ILE A 13 -11.70 -3.43 -6.14
CA ILE A 13 -11.19 -3.50 -4.77
C ILE A 13 -11.26 -2.12 -4.11
N GLN A 14 -10.93 -1.05 -4.85
CA GLN A 14 -11.01 0.30 -4.31
C GLN A 14 -12.44 0.64 -3.85
N ASP A 15 -13.43 0.32 -4.66
CA ASP A 15 -14.83 0.58 -4.31
C ASP A 15 -15.24 -0.22 -3.07
N PHE A 16 -14.82 -1.48 -3.00
CA PHE A 16 -15.07 -2.31 -1.83
C PHE A 16 -14.46 -1.71 -0.57
N ALA A 17 -13.19 -1.35 -0.63
CA ALA A 17 -12.47 -0.76 0.49
C ALA A 17 -13.06 0.58 0.90
N ASN A 18 -13.40 1.43 -0.07
CA ASN A 18 -13.95 2.76 0.19
C ASN A 18 -15.33 2.73 0.82
N ALA A 19 -16.11 1.65 0.63
CA ALA A 19 -17.38 1.50 1.32
C ALA A 19 -17.20 1.51 2.85
N TYR A 20 -16.06 1.03 3.33
CA TYR A 20 -15.70 1.07 4.76
C TYR A 20 -14.91 2.31 5.11
N ARG A 21 -13.91 2.68 4.28
CA ARG A 21 -13.00 3.79 4.53
C ARG A 21 -13.72 5.12 4.70
N LYS A 22 -14.76 5.33 3.91
CA LYS A 22 -15.56 6.56 3.96
C LYS A 22 -16.04 6.86 5.38
N ARG A 23 -16.34 5.82 6.14
CA ARG A 23 -16.87 5.94 7.50
C ARG A 23 -15.80 5.78 8.58
N TYR A 24 -14.78 4.96 8.35
CA TYR A 24 -13.86 4.53 9.40
C TYR A 24 -12.40 4.94 9.20
N ASP A 25 -12.05 5.49 8.05
CA ASP A 25 -10.65 5.86 7.78
C ASP A 25 -10.48 7.37 7.72
N SER A 26 -9.77 7.91 8.72
CA SER A 26 -9.48 9.34 8.80
C SER A 26 -8.65 9.84 7.61
N HIS A 27 -7.98 8.95 6.87
CA HIS A 27 -7.20 9.29 5.68
C HIS A 27 -7.98 9.11 4.37
N TYR A 28 -9.29 8.89 4.46
CA TYR A 28 -10.12 8.63 3.27
C TYR A 28 -9.92 9.67 2.16
N ALA A 29 -9.87 10.96 2.53
CA ALA A 29 -9.73 12.04 1.55
C ALA A 29 -8.28 12.30 1.14
N LEU A 30 -7.30 11.67 1.80
CA LEU A 30 -5.89 11.95 1.58
C LEU A 30 -5.22 11.03 0.57
N ILE A 31 -5.72 9.81 0.44
CA ILE A 31 -5.11 8.80 -0.43
C ILE A 31 -6.15 7.73 -0.78
N PRO A 32 -6.19 7.23 -2.04
CA PRO A 32 -7.04 6.09 -2.40
C PRO A 32 -6.60 4.81 -1.68
N PRO A 33 -7.44 3.76 -1.66
CA PRO A 33 -7.01 2.44 -1.16
C PRO A 33 -5.74 2.00 -1.85
N HIS A 34 -4.78 1.51 -1.08
CA HIS A 34 -3.46 1.18 -1.61
C HIS A 34 -2.76 0.12 -0.77
N ILE A 35 -1.74 -0.49 -1.36
CA ILE A 35 -0.82 -1.38 -0.68
C ILE A 35 0.53 -0.68 -0.65
N THR A 36 1.02 -0.35 0.53
CA THR A 36 2.32 0.33 0.67
C THR A 36 3.45 -0.66 0.44
N LEU A 37 4.33 -0.33 -0.51
CA LEU A 37 5.57 -1.06 -0.73
C LEU A 37 6.73 -0.41 0.01
N LYS A 38 6.73 0.91 0.10
CA LYS A 38 7.75 1.66 0.82
C LYS A 38 7.10 2.87 1.48
N TYR A 39 7.27 2.96 2.79
CA TYR A 39 6.70 4.07 3.57
C TYR A 39 7.40 5.38 3.26
N ALA A 40 6.83 6.48 3.71
CA ALA A 40 7.29 7.82 3.42
C ALA A 40 8.80 7.98 3.65
N PHE A 41 9.49 8.56 2.69
CA PHE A 41 10.90 8.89 2.75
C PHE A 41 11.15 10.21 2.05
N ASP A 42 12.21 10.90 2.44
CA ASP A 42 12.52 12.21 1.87
C ASP A 42 13.44 12.05 0.65
N VAL A 43 13.15 12.84 -0.38
CA VAL A 43 13.91 12.88 -1.62
C VAL A 43 14.23 14.33 -1.95
N GLU A 44 15.49 14.64 -2.20
CA GLU A 44 15.91 15.94 -2.69
C GLU A 44 15.47 16.06 -4.15
N GLU A 45 14.99 17.24 -4.55
CA GLU A 45 14.46 17.43 -5.91
C GLU A 45 15.48 17.13 -7.01
N ASP A 46 16.77 17.41 -6.77
CA ASP A 46 17.82 17.10 -7.74
C ASP A 46 18.16 15.62 -7.83
N LYS A 47 17.64 14.78 -6.93
CA LYS A 47 17.81 13.33 -6.94
C LYS A 47 16.59 12.58 -7.48
N LEU A 48 15.51 13.29 -7.76
CA LEU A 48 14.25 12.68 -8.14
C LEU A 48 14.33 11.93 -9.47
N GLU A 49 15.01 12.51 -10.46
CA GLU A 49 15.18 11.87 -11.77
C GLU A 49 15.96 10.57 -11.66
N GLU A 50 17.01 10.54 -10.84
CA GLU A 50 17.79 9.34 -10.59
C GLU A 50 16.93 8.26 -9.91
N LEU A 51 16.13 8.65 -8.93
CA LEU A 51 15.20 7.74 -8.28
C LEU A 51 14.23 7.12 -9.28
N VAL A 52 13.67 7.94 -10.16
CA VAL A 52 12.74 7.46 -11.20
C VAL A 52 13.41 6.41 -12.08
N GLN A 53 14.67 6.65 -12.51
CA GLN A 53 15.39 5.68 -13.34
C GLN A 53 15.66 4.38 -12.59
N GLN A 54 16.01 4.47 -11.31
CA GLN A 54 16.24 3.29 -10.47
C GLN A 54 14.96 2.47 -10.31
N LEU A 55 13.83 3.15 -10.12
CA LEU A 55 12.53 2.47 -10.01
C LEU A 55 12.10 1.85 -11.35
N ARG A 56 12.43 2.50 -12.45
CA ARG A 56 12.17 1.96 -13.78
C ARG A 56 12.92 0.64 -14.01
N ASN A 57 14.16 0.57 -13.51
CA ASN A 57 14.95 -0.66 -13.59
C ASN A 57 14.32 -1.78 -12.76
N VAL A 58 13.82 -1.47 -11.55
CA VAL A 58 13.12 -2.46 -10.73
C VAL A 58 11.88 -2.98 -11.44
N ALA A 59 11.09 -2.08 -12.03
CA ALA A 59 9.88 -2.47 -12.76
C ALA A 59 10.20 -3.37 -13.95
N ARG A 60 11.23 -3.04 -14.70
CA ARG A 60 11.66 -3.82 -15.86
C ARG A 60 12.03 -5.26 -15.49
N GLU A 61 12.62 -5.45 -14.32
CA GLU A 61 13.06 -6.75 -13.83
C GLU A 61 11.97 -7.53 -13.08
N THR A 62 10.78 -6.96 -12.96
CA THR A 62 9.69 -7.56 -12.19
C THR A 62 8.54 -7.89 -13.12
N GLU A 63 8.16 -9.17 -13.18
CA GLU A 63 7.02 -9.59 -13.99
C GLU A 63 5.71 -9.24 -13.28
N PRO A 64 4.62 -8.99 -14.03
CA PRO A 64 3.29 -8.88 -13.44
C PRO A 64 2.98 -10.12 -12.60
N PHE A 65 2.23 -9.93 -11.52
CA PHE A 65 1.96 -11.02 -10.59
C PHE A 65 0.53 -10.95 -10.06
N THR A 66 0.09 -12.06 -9.47
CA THR A 66 -1.26 -12.17 -8.91
C THR A 66 -1.29 -11.60 -7.49
N LEU A 67 -2.26 -10.73 -7.24
CA LEU A 67 -2.57 -10.17 -5.93
C LEU A 67 -3.79 -10.90 -5.37
N ARG A 68 -3.74 -11.33 -4.10
CA ARG A 68 -4.87 -11.96 -3.43
C ARG A 68 -5.21 -11.22 -2.15
N VAL A 69 -6.48 -10.87 -2.01
CA VAL A 69 -7.04 -10.29 -0.80
C VAL A 69 -7.91 -11.37 -0.15
N THR A 70 -7.59 -11.74 1.09
CA THR A 70 -8.11 -12.99 1.67
C THR A 70 -9.07 -12.82 2.84
N LYS A 71 -8.93 -11.76 3.64
CA LYS A 71 -9.79 -11.56 4.82
C LYS A 71 -9.61 -10.18 5.43
N PHE A 72 -10.52 -9.82 6.33
CA PHE A 72 -10.32 -8.70 7.24
C PHE A 72 -9.34 -9.12 8.35
N SER A 73 -8.48 -8.22 8.75
CA SER A 73 -7.52 -8.44 9.83
C SER A 73 -7.23 -7.12 10.54
N SER A 74 -6.39 -7.15 11.55
CA SER A 74 -6.02 -5.94 12.29
C SER A 74 -4.63 -6.04 12.87
N PHE A 75 -4.08 -4.88 13.28
CA PHE A 75 -2.80 -4.80 13.98
C PHE A 75 -2.96 -4.82 15.51
N TYR A 76 -4.20 -5.00 16.00
CA TYR A 76 -4.43 -5.10 17.44
C TYR A 76 -3.60 -6.23 18.06
N PRO A 77 -2.94 -6.05 19.21
CA PRO A 77 -3.06 -4.89 20.11
C PRO A 77 -2.04 -3.77 19.88
N VAL A 78 -1.23 -3.83 18.81
CA VAL A 78 -0.23 -2.80 18.53
C VAL A 78 -0.90 -1.46 18.25
N ASN A 79 -1.97 -1.49 17.45
CA ASN A 79 -2.83 -0.33 17.20
C ASN A 79 -4.21 -0.82 16.77
N ASN A 80 -5.14 0.13 16.60
CA ASN A 80 -6.53 -0.18 16.27
C ASN A 80 -6.83 -0.03 14.77
N VAL A 81 -5.84 -0.32 13.93
CA VAL A 81 -6.02 -0.31 12.47
C VAL A 81 -6.65 -1.62 12.01
N ILE A 82 -7.68 -1.52 11.18
CA ILE A 82 -8.31 -2.67 10.51
C ILE A 82 -7.97 -2.58 9.02
N TYR A 83 -7.66 -3.73 8.44
CA TYR A 83 -7.23 -3.77 7.04
C TYR A 83 -7.73 -5.02 6.33
N LEU A 84 -7.69 -4.96 5.00
CA LEU A 84 -7.85 -6.13 4.16
C LEU A 84 -6.48 -6.79 4.03
N LYS A 85 -6.40 -8.07 4.41
CA LYS A 85 -5.14 -8.81 4.35
C LYS A 85 -4.83 -9.17 2.90
N VAL A 86 -3.63 -8.83 2.46
CA VAL A 86 -3.09 -9.21 1.17
C VAL A 86 -2.16 -10.41 1.39
N GLU A 87 -2.34 -11.45 0.59
CA GLU A 87 -1.50 -12.63 0.72
C GLU A 87 -0.04 -12.30 0.42
N LYS A 88 0.86 -12.74 1.29
CA LYS A 88 2.29 -12.47 1.19
C LYS A 88 2.93 -13.46 0.22
N THR A 89 2.67 -13.26 -1.09
CA THR A 89 3.20 -14.13 -2.14
C THR A 89 4.67 -13.84 -2.41
N GLU A 90 5.38 -14.81 -3.00
CA GLU A 90 6.79 -14.66 -3.33
C GLU A 90 7.06 -13.46 -4.26
N PRO A 91 6.30 -13.23 -5.35
CA PRO A 91 6.55 -12.06 -6.21
C PRO A 91 6.39 -10.73 -5.49
N LEU A 92 5.40 -10.62 -4.60
CA LEU A 92 5.17 -9.39 -3.83
C LEU A 92 6.30 -9.15 -2.85
N VAL A 93 6.75 -10.20 -2.16
CA VAL A 93 7.88 -10.10 -1.23
C VAL A 93 9.15 -9.72 -1.98
N THR A 94 9.39 -10.31 -3.14
CA THR A 94 10.57 -10.01 -3.96
C THR A 94 10.57 -8.55 -4.40
N LEU A 95 9.44 -8.03 -4.83
CA LEU A 95 9.32 -6.61 -5.21
C LEU A 95 9.65 -5.71 -4.02
N HIS A 96 9.07 -6.02 -2.86
CA HIS A 96 9.34 -5.27 -1.64
C HIS A 96 10.84 -5.28 -1.31
N GLU A 97 11.49 -6.43 -1.40
CA GLU A 97 12.93 -6.56 -1.13
C GLU A 97 13.77 -5.72 -2.10
N LYS A 98 13.41 -5.72 -3.38
CA LYS A 98 14.12 -4.92 -4.41
C LYS A 98 14.07 -3.44 -4.09
N LEU A 99 13.01 -2.97 -3.45
CA LEU A 99 12.82 -1.56 -3.09
C LEU A 99 13.49 -1.19 -1.76
N HIS A 100 14.05 -2.18 -1.03
CA HIS A 100 14.67 -1.99 0.28
C HIS A 100 16.15 -2.39 0.31
N ARG A 101 16.76 -2.63 -0.83
CA ARG A 101 18.19 -2.89 -0.94
C ARG A 101 18.86 -1.81 -1.78
N PRO A 102 20.19 -1.65 -1.71
CA PRO A 102 20.85 -0.62 -2.51
C PRO A 102 20.42 -0.64 -3.97
N PRO A 103 20.21 0.53 -4.61
CA PRO A 103 20.55 1.88 -4.14
C PRO A 103 19.48 2.54 -3.25
N PHE A 104 18.42 1.84 -2.87
CA PHE A 104 17.34 2.41 -2.07
C PHE A 104 17.65 2.37 -0.58
N VAL A 105 17.06 3.30 0.17
CA VAL A 105 17.18 3.32 1.62
C VAL A 105 16.40 2.15 2.20
N GLU A 106 17.02 1.41 3.09
CA GLU A 106 16.38 0.29 3.78
C GLU A 106 15.48 0.81 4.91
N GLN A 107 14.30 0.24 5.04
CA GLN A 107 13.38 0.52 6.14
C GLN A 107 13.21 -0.76 6.95
N THR A 108 13.85 -0.81 8.11
CA THR A 108 13.92 -2.02 8.94
C THR A 108 13.00 -1.99 10.16
N ASP A 109 12.29 -0.88 10.38
CA ASP A 109 11.48 -0.69 11.58
C ASP A 109 10.26 -1.60 11.63
N TYR A 110 9.82 -2.14 10.49
CA TYR A 110 8.61 -2.93 10.38
C TYR A 110 8.84 -4.19 9.55
N ALA A 111 8.24 -5.29 9.99
CA ALA A 111 8.09 -6.46 9.13
C ALA A 111 7.14 -6.10 7.98
N PHE A 112 7.35 -6.69 6.81
CA PHE A 112 6.46 -6.46 5.68
C PHE A 112 5.16 -7.25 5.88
N VAL A 113 4.08 -6.52 6.10
CA VAL A 113 2.73 -7.07 6.22
C VAL A 113 1.88 -6.37 5.16
N PRO A 114 1.76 -6.93 3.95
CA PRO A 114 1.01 -6.27 2.89
C PRO A 114 -0.47 -6.20 3.24
N HIS A 115 -1.07 -5.01 3.09
CA HIS A 115 -2.43 -4.76 3.52
C HIS A 115 -3.03 -3.55 2.84
N ILE A 116 -4.36 -3.48 2.86
CA ILE A 116 -5.12 -2.31 2.43
C ILE A 116 -5.89 -1.82 3.65
N THR A 117 -5.51 -0.70 4.21
CA THR A 117 -6.16 -0.14 5.40
C THR A 117 -7.58 0.31 5.08
N ILE A 118 -8.54 -0.05 5.93
CA ILE A 118 -9.93 0.36 5.80
C ILE A 118 -10.47 1.13 7.00
N ALA A 119 -9.75 1.11 8.13
CA ALA A 119 -10.14 1.84 9.33
C ALA A 119 -8.90 2.20 10.14
N ARG A 120 -8.87 3.41 10.68
CA ARG A 120 -7.78 3.87 11.54
C ARG A 120 -8.29 4.93 12.50
N ASP A 121 -7.48 5.19 13.53
CA ASP A 121 -7.79 6.19 14.55
C ASP A 121 -9.07 5.87 15.32
N LEU A 122 -9.35 4.57 15.51
CA LEU A 122 -10.49 4.09 16.28
C LEU A 122 -10.15 4.03 17.76
N SER A 123 -11.11 4.34 18.61
CA SER A 123 -10.99 4.06 20.04
C SER A 123 -11.03 2.55 20.26
N ASN A 124 -10.67 2.09 21.45
CA ASN A 124 -10.73 0.66 21.78
C ASN A 124 -12.15 0.10 21.66
N ASP A 125 -13.14 0.86 22.10
CA ASP A 125 -14.55 0.44 22.03
C ASP A 125 -15.03 0.39 20.59
N GLU A 126 -14.72 1.40 19.78
CA GLU A 126 -15.04 1.44 18.35
C GLU A 126 -14.40 0.27 17.63
N TYR A 127 -13.10 0.02 17.92
CA TYR A 127 -12.37 -1.07 17.31
C TYR A 127 -13.04 -2.42 17.57
N SER A 128 -13.35 -2.69 18.83
CA SER A 128 -13.98 -3.97 19.21
C SER A 128 -15.30 -4.19 18.50
N ASP A 129 -16.13 -3.15 18.45
CA ASP A 129 -17.44 -3.22 17.81
C ASP A 129 -17.31 -3.42 16.29
N VAL A 130 -16.51 -2.60 15.66
CA VAL A 130 -16.35 -2.63 14.18
C VAL A 130 -15.68 -3.91 13.73
N PHE A 131 -14.56 -4.28 14.34
CA PHE A 131 -13.82 -5.48 13.95
C PHE A 131 -14.64 -6.75 14.23
N GLY A 132 -15.38 -6.76 15.32
CA GLY A 132 -16.27 -7.88 15.65
C GLY A 132 -17.26 -8.18 14.55
N ARG A 133 -17.74 -7.14 13.85
CA ARG A 133 -18.66 -7.31 12.70
C ARG A 133 -17.90 -7.70 11.44
N PHE A 134 -16.75 -7.10 11.17
CA PHE A 134 -16.00 -7.32 9.92
C PHE A 134 -15.38 -8.70 9.84
N LYS A 135 -14.81 -9.20 10.93
CA LYS A 135 -14.11 -10.50 10.92
C LYS A 135 -15.02 -11.68 10.54
N MET A 136 -16.32 -11.50 10.62
CA MET A 136 -17.29 -12.54 10.27
C MET A 136 -17.67 -12.53 8.79
N GLN A 137 -17.21 -11.52 8.05
CA GLN A 137 -17.50 -11.42 6.63
C GLN A 137 -16.43 -12.12 5.80
N SER A 138 -16.87 -12.74 4.70
CA SER A 138 -15.96 -13.37 3.75
C SER A 138 -15.46 -12.35 2.74
N VAL A 139 -14.17 -12.34 2.48
CA VAL A 139 -13.56 -11.47 1.46
C VAL A 139 -12.64 -12.32 0.61
N HIS A 140 -12.79 -12.22 -0.69
CA HIS A 140 -11.86 -12.87 -1.62
C HIS A 140 -11.78 -12.06 -2.91
N PHE A 141 -10.59 -11.55 -3.19
CA PHE A 141 -10.29 -10.91 -4.47
C PHE A 141 -8.98 -11.49 -5.00
N GLU A 142 -8.93 -11.66 -6.31
CA GLU A 142 -7.73 -12.10 -7.00
C GLU A 142 -7.63 -11.31 -8.30
N GLU A 143 -6.50 -10.68 -8.53
CA GLU A 143 -6.28 -9.88 -9.73
C GLU A 143 -4.81 -9.76 -10.07
N GLN A 144 -4.50 -9.37 -11.31
CA GLN A 144 -3.14 -9.13 -11.74
C GLN A 144 -2.69 -7.72 -11.36
N VAL A 145 -1.46 -7.63 -10.85
CA VAL A 145 -0.76 -6.36 -10.65
C VAL A 145 0.24 -6.22 -11.79
N ASP A 146 0.14 -5.14 -12.55
CA ASP A 146 1.03 -4.87 -13.68
C ASP A 146 1.80 -3.56 -13.53
N ARG A 147 1.68 -2.88 -12.38
CA ARG A 147 2.34 -1.59 -12.16
C ARG A 147 2.43 -1.22 -10.69
N PHE A 148 3.36 -0.32 -10.36
CA PHE A 148 3.37 0.37 -9.09
C PHE A 148 3.62 1.85 -9.31
N HIS A 149 3.48 2.65 -8.26
CA HIS A 149 3.52 4.11 -8.37
C HIS A 149 4.48 4.72 -7.37
N LEU A 150 5.21 5.75 -7.81
CA LEU A 150 5.90 6.65 -6.93
C LEU A 150 4.93 7.78 -6.58
N LEU A 151 4.70 7.99 -5.30
CA LEU A 151 3.78 9.01 -4.80
C LEU A 151 4.56 10.13 -4.14
N TYR A 152 3.98 11.34 -4.11
CA TYR A 152 4.51 12.43 -3.31
C TYR A 152 3.39 13.06 -2.50
N GLN A 153 3.74 13.64 -1.35
CA GLN A 153 2.76 14.23 -0.46
C GLN A 153 2.67 15.75 -0.70
N LEU A 154 1.44 16.23 -0.86
CA LEU A 154 1.14 17.65 -1.01
C LEU A 154 1.11 18.32 0.38
N GLU A 155 1.13 19.66 0.39
CA GLU A 155 1.11 20.43 1.64
C GLU A 155 -0.11 20.14 2.51
N ASN A 156 -1.25 19.84 1.89
CA ASN A 156 -2.49 19.53 2.63
C ASN A 156 -2.50 18.11 3.20
N GLY A 157 -1.42 17.34 3.03
CA GLY A 157 -1.31 15.97 3.53
C GLY A 157 -1.80 14.91 2.56
N SER A 158 -2.44 15.29 1.45
CA SER A 158 -2.87 14.30 0.45
C SER A 158 -1.69 13.81 -0.37
N TRP A 159 -1.83 12.61 -0.92
CA TRP A 159 -0.82 11.98 -1.75
C TRP A 159 -1.25 11.97 -3.21
N SER A 160 -0.31 12.20 -4.10
CA SER A 160 -0.55 12.20 -5.53
C SER A 160 0.48 11.31 -6.24
N ALA A 161 0.09 10.72 -7.36
CA ALA A 161 1.02 9.92 -8.15
C ALA A 161 1.99 10.84 -8.87
N TYR A 162 3.29 10.60 -8.70
CA TYR A 162 4.32 11.32 -9.43
C TYR A 162 4.66 10.61 -10.74
N GLU A 163 4.83 9.28 -10.68
CA GLU A 163 5.21 8.46 -11.83
C GLU A 163 4.61 7.07 -11.68
N THR A 164 4.25 6.45 -12.80
CA THR A 164 3.74 5.08 -12.86
C THR A 164 4.77 4.20 -13.57
N PHE A 165 5.03 3.01 -12.99
CA PHE A 165 6.01 2.07 -13.53
C PHE A 165 5.32 0.77 -13.91
N HIS A 166 5.38 0.41 -15.18
CA HIS A 166 4.77 -0.82 -15.69
C HIS A 166 5.75 -2.00 -15.54
N LEU A 167 5.27 -3.08 -14.96
CA LEU A 167 6.11 -4.26 -14.70
C LEU A 167 6.47 -4.98 -16.00
N GLY A 168 7.74 -5.36 -16.10
CA GLY A 168 8.25 -6.11 -17.23
C GLY A 168 8.43 -5.36 -18.54
N LYS A 169 8.03 -4.08 -18.59
CA LYS A 169 8.01 -3.31 -19.86
C LYS A 169 8.85 -2.05 -19.82
N GLU A 170 9.28 -1.63 -18.67
CA GLU A 170 10.02 -0.36 -18.51
C GLU A 170 11.54 -0.46 -18.77
#